data_72f9261b0b4f58bffdb88c135187b91e
#
_entry.id   72f9261b0b4f58bffdb88c135187b91e
#
_cell.length_a   1.000
_cell.length_b   1.000
_cell.length_c   1.000
_cell.angle_alpha   90.00
_cell.angle_beta   90.00
_cell.angle_gamma   90.00
#
_symmetry.space_group_name_H-M   'P 1'
#
loop_
_entity.id
_entity.type
_entity.pdbx_description
1 polymer ?
#
loop_
_entity_poly.entity_id
_entity_poly.type
_entity_poly.pdbx_seq_one_letter_code
_entity_poly.pdbx_strand_id
1 'polypeptide(L)'
;LLALNAGRKRRLLDDTPVSKALGVFVGEVELEGVCVRRDPFISYLAEKPCVLYSWSVSEHWRRARQETYTDDKGRTRTRTVIDTGSDTVASGGETGGFYIQDETGYVWVNPEGADLETLTIFDRDVDEGDPLYYDKGPSDAVEGSTGERSFTEYGLVVGTPLFVRGRASERPDIVAAQIKHEDKADMFIITPRKAQEISDGKATSFIVWNLFGAAFAGGFGAVLTAGARSDMAAFGLLIGVLLYACAAGAGWVWMVFNSITGLRNRVRQASSLIDVQLKRRADLIPPLVACVQGFRAHEASVQTLVAALRAQA
;
A
#
# COMPACT_ATOMS: atom_id res chain seq x y z
N LEU A 1 -16.29 -15.04 4.54
CA LEU A 1 -14.83 -14.86 4.31
C LEU A 1 -14.47 -13.40 4.13
N LEU A 2 -15.14 -12.63 3.24
CA LEU A 2 -14.84 -11.22 3.00
C LEU A 2 -14.97 -10.34 4.24
N ALA A 3 -16.05 -10.51 5.02
CA ALA A 3 -16.26 -9.81 6.29
C ALA A 3 -15.13 -10.11 7.30
N LEU A 4 -14.76 -11.37 7.47
CA LEU A 4 -13.70 -11.78 8.40
C LEU A 4 -12.34 -11.22 7.98
N ASN A 5 -12.06 -11.18 6.67
CA ASN A 5 -10.82 -10.59 6.14
C ASN A 5 -10.76 -9.07 6.38
N ALA A 6 -11.86 -8.36 6.14
CA ALA A 6 -11.96 -6.93 6.45
C ALA A 6 -11.77 -6.65 7.95
N GLY A 7 -12.41 -7.45 8.82
CA GLY A 7 -12.26 -7.36 10.27
C GLY A 7 -10.83 -7.66 10.75
N ARG A 8 -10.14 -8.65 10.14
CA ARG A 8 -8.74 -8.95 10.44
C ARG A 8 -7.83 -7.78 10.05
N LYS A 9 -7.99 -7.25 8.84
CA LYS A 9 -7.19 -6.11 8.35
C LYS A 9 -7.38 -4.87 9.23
N ARG A 10 -8.63 -4.57 9.64
CA ARG A 10 -8.91 -3.48 10.58
C ARG A 10 -8.15 -3.63 11.89
N ARG A 11 -8.27 -4.80 12.55
CA ARG A 11 -7.60 -5.05 13.84
C ARG A 11 -6.09 -4.95 13.74
N LEU A 12 -5.52 -5.43 12.64
CA LEU A 12 -4.08 -5.28 12.42
C LEU A 12 -3.66 -3.81 12.43
N LEU A 13 -4.47 -2.90 11.86
CA LEU A 13 -4.22 -1.46 11.86
C LEU A 13 -4.46 -0.83 13.25
N ASP A 14 -5.52 -1.23 13.94
CA ASP A 14 -5.87 -0.67 15.26
C ASP A 14 -4.90 -1.15 16.38
N ASP A 15 -4.34 -2.36 16.24
CA ASP A 15 -3.54 -3.02 17.28
C ASP A 15 -2.03 -2.70 17.19
N THR A 16 -1.56 -2.06 16.11
CA THR A 16 -0.14 -1.73 15.94
C THR A 16 0.08 -0.24 16.20
N PRO A 17 0.90 0.14 17.19
CA PRO A 17 1.22 1.54 17.40
C PRO A 17 2.14 2.07 16.30
N VAL A 18 1.94 3.33 15.90
CA VAL A 18 2.84 4.01 14.98
C VAL A 18 4.23 4.14 15.61
N SER A 19 5.23 3.62 14.94
CA SER A 19 6.62 3.66 15.36
C SER A 19 7.29 4.95 14.88
N LYS A 20 8.33 5.38 15.62
CA LYS A 20 9.22 6.44 15.15
C LYS A 20 10.35 5.84 14.32
N ALA A 21 10.86 6.59 13.32
CA ALA A 21 11.90 6.13 12.40
C ALA A 21 13.16 5.62 13.13
N LEU A 22 13.58 6.31 14.19
CA LEU A 22 14.72 5.89 15.02
C LEU A 22 14.46 4.61 15.81
N GLY A 23 13.18 4.33 16.10
CA GLY A 23 12.74 3.16 16.88
C GLY A 23 12.36 1.94 16.05
N VAL A 24 12.54 1.99 14.72
CA VAL A 24 12.22 0.86 13.85
C VAL A 24 13.11 -0.34 14.14
N PHE A 25 12.47 -1.47 14.43
CA PHE A 25 13.11 -2.76 14.66
C PHE A 25 12.69 -3.78 13.60
N VAL A 26 13.38 -4.89 13.51
CA VAL A 26 13.03 -5.99 12.60
C VAL A 26 11.68 -6.60 12.99
N GLY A 27 10.72 -6.57 12.09
CA GLY A 27 9.36 -7.07 12.31
C GLY A 27 8.30 -6.16 11.68
N GLU A 28 7.03 -6.39 12.04
CA GLU A 28 5.91 -5.56 11.58
C GLU A 28 6.00 -4.17 12.20
N VAL A 29 5.96 -3.15 11.34
CA VAL A 29 6.04 -1.73 11.75
C VAL A 29 5.01 -0.90 11.01
N GLU A 30 4.59 0.17 11.68
CA GLU A 30 3.81 1.26 11.10
C GLU A 30 4.58 2.56 11.28
N LEU A 31 4.67 3.33 10.21
CA LEU A 31 5.37 4.61 10.17
C LEU A 31 4.48 5.67 9.55
N GLU A 32 4.52 6.85 10.14
CA GLU A 32 3.98 8.07 9.54
C GLU A 32 5.13 9.07 9.36
N GLY A 33 5.19 9.68 8.19
CA GLY A 33 6.22 10.66 7.87
C GLY A 33 6.05 11.20 6.47
N VAL A 34 6.99 12.01 6.02
CA VAL A 34 7.00 12.54 4.66
C VAL A 34 7.92 11.72 3.76
N CYS A 35 7.52 11.51 2.51
CA CYS A 35 8.37 10.83 1.56
C CYS A 35 9.50 11.76 1.06
N VAL A 36 10.73 11.25 1.08
CA VAL A 36 11.92 11.99 0.67
C VAL A 36 12.78 11.10 -0.24
N ARG A 37 13.30 11.68 -1.30
CA ARG A 37 14.25 11.03 -2.21
C ARG A 37 15.35 12.00 -2.60
N ARG A 38 16.60 11.55 -2.56
CA ARG A 38 17.75 12.39 -2.88
C ARG A 38 17.75 12.82 -4.35
N ASP A 39 17.48 11.86 -5.25
CA ASP A 39 17.39 12.08 -6.69
C ASP A 39 15.96 11.75 -7.13
N PRO A 40 15.01 12.71 -7.03
CA PRO A 40 13.62 12.47 -7.35
C PRO A 40 13.43 12.29 -8.85
N PHE A 41 12.47 11.46 -9.23
CA PHE A 41 11.99 11.41 -10.60
C PHE A 41 11.22 12.69 -10.92
N ILE A 42 11.34 13.18 -12.13
CA ILE A 42 10.47 14.26 -12.62
C ILE A 42 9.31 13.63 -13.37
N SER A 43 8.10 13.85 -12.88
CA SER A 43 6.90 13.29 -13.49
C SER A 43 6.67 13.82 -14.91
N TYR A 44 6.07 13.01 -15.78
CA TYR A 44 6.02 13.27 -17.21
C TYR A 44 5.07 14.41 -17.61
N LEU A 45 3.85 14.43 -17.01
CA LEU A 45 2.81 15.40 -17.33
C LEU A 45 2.88 16.63 -16.43
N ALA A 46 2.92 16.41 -15.11
CA ALA A 46 2.91 17.49 -14.11
C ALA A 46 4.30 18.14 -13.90
N GLU A 47 5.38 17.50 -14.35
CA GLU A 47 6.78 17.96 -14.20
C GLU A 47 7.15 18.23 -12.74
N LYS A 48 6.59 17.46 -11.80
CA LYS A 48 6.84 17.57 -10.37
C LYS A 48 7.87 16.55 -9.88
N PRO A 49 8.67 16.88 -8.85
CA PRO A 49 9.60 15.93 -8.25
C PRO A 49 8.82 14.87 -7.47
N CYS A 50 8.92 13.61 -7.91
CA CYS A 50 8.18 12.46 -7.35
C CYS A 50 9.13 11.37 -6.86
N VAL A 51 8.67 10.55 -5.92
CA VAL A 51 9.35 9.32 -5.50
C VAL A 51 8.95 8.15 -6.41
N LEU A 52 7.74 8.21 -6.95
CA LEU A 52 7.21 7.33 -7.99
C LEU A 52 6.07 8.06 -8.71
N TYR A 53 5.84 7.69 -9.95
CA TYR A 53 4.69 8.16 -10.72
C TYR A 53 4.32 7.18 -11.84
N SER A 54 3.09 7.27 -12.30
CA SER A 54 2.59 6.59 -13.49
C SER A 54 1.64 7.51 -14.24
N TRP A 55 1.73 7.49 -15.56
CA TRP A 55 0.89 8.32 -16.42
C TRP A 55 0.28 7.50 -17.53
N SER A 56 -0.86 7.98 -18.03
CA SER A 56 -1.54 7.41 -19.19
C SER A 56 -2.20 8.51 -20.02
N VAL A 57 -2.20 8.29 -21.30
CA VAL A 57 -2.93 9.09 -22.29
C VAL A 57 -3.96 8.17 -22.92
N SER A 58 -5.24 8.54 -22.84
CA SER A 58 -6.33 7.79 -23.41
C SER A 58 -7.03 8.65 -24.47
N GLU A 59 -7.23 8.10 -25.67
CA GLU A 59 -7.91 8.78 -26.76
C GLU A 59 -9.33 8.29 -26.88
N HIS A 60 -10.28 9.24 -26.96
CA HIS A 60 -11.69 8.96 -27.06
C HIS A 60 -12.07 8.66 -28.53
N TRP A 61 -12.91 7.67 -28.72
CA TRP A 61 -13.36 7.25 -30.05
C TRP A 61 -14.86 7.04 -30.13
N ARG A 62 -15.38 7.17 -31.34
CA ARG A 62 -16.78 6.94 -31.70
C ARG A 62 -16.85 6.15 -32.98
N ARG A 63 -17.37 4.90 -32.90
CA ARG A 63 -17.43 3.98 -34.03
C ARG A 63 -18.88 3.61 -34.31
N ALA A 64 -19.26 3.60 -35.59
CA ALA A 64 -20.58 3.17 -36.04
C ALA A 64 -20.53 1.68 -36.39
N ARG A 65 -21.36 0.87 -35.75
CA ARG A 65 -21.51 -0.55 -36.00
C ARG A 65 -22.91 -0.86 -36.52
N GLN A 66 -23.01 -1.71 -37.53
CA GLN A 66 -24.29 -2.23 -37.99
C GLN A 66 -24.65 -3.48 -37.15
N GLU A 67 -25.80 -3.42 -36.49
CA GLU A 67 -26.34 -4.53 -35.71
C GLU A 67 -27.60 -5.04 -36.39
N THR A 68 -27.65 -6.35 -36.66
CA THR A 68 -28.83 -7.01 -37.23
C THR A 68 -29.66 -7.58 -36.09
N TYR A 69 -30.93 -7.24 -36.05
CA TYR A 69 -31.88 -7.74 -35.06
C TYR A 69 -33.17 -8.25 -35.74
N THR A 70 -33.88 -9.14 -35.09
CA THR A 70 -35.17 -9.65 -35.54
C THR A 70 -36.28 -8.85 -34.86
N ASP A 71 -37.18 -8.25 -35.66
CA ASP A 71 -38.35 -7.54 -35.15
C ASP A 71 -39.41 -8.50 -34.61
N ASP A 72 -40.40 -7.96 -33.88
CA ASP A 72 -41.51 -8.74 -33.28
C ASP A 72 -42.36 -9.53 -34.30
N LYS A 73 -42.16 -9.26 -35.58
CA LYS A 73 -42.81 -9.95 -36.75
C LYS A 73 -41.89 -10.98 -37.44
N GLY A 74 -40.76 -11.32 -36.80
CA GLY A 74 -39.81 -12.30 -37.29
C GLY A 74 -38.97 -11.83 -38.49
N ARG A 75 -38.91 -10.52 -38.77
CA ARG A 75 -38.16 -9.95 -39.91
C ARG A 75 -36.81 -9.45 -39.44
N THR A 76 -35.77 -9.81 -40.16
CA THR A 76 -34.39 -9.32 -39.92
C THR A 76 -34.33 -7.86 -40.39
N ARG A 77 -33.87 -7.00 -39.45
CA ARG A 77 -33.62 -5.56 -39.69
C ARG A 77 -32.21 -5.22 -39.24
N THR A 78 -31.64 -4.22 -39.89
CA THR A 78 -30.31 -3.68 -39.53
C THR A 78 -30.51 -2.28 -38.96
N ARG A 79 -29.86 -2.02 -37.84
CA ARG A 79 -29.76 -0.68 -37.24
C ARG A 79 -28.29 -0.29 -37.09
N THR A 80 -28.00 0.99 -37.18
CA THR A 80 -26.68 1.53 -36.85
C THR A 80 -26.66 1.82 -35.36
N VAL A 81 -25.72 1.19 -34.68
CA VAL A 81 -25.43 1.45 -33.27
C VAL A 81 -24.12 2.22 -33.22
N ILE A 82 -24.08 3.27 -32.41
CA ILE A 82 -22.87 4.05 -32.17
C ILE A 82 -22.27 3.58 -30.86
N ASP A 83 -21.08 3.01 -30.94
CA ASP A 83 -20.30 2.64 -29.81
C ASP A 83 -19.28 3.79 -29.49
N THR A 84 -19.15 4.15 -28.25
CA THR A 84 -18.17 5.14 -27.77
C THR A 84 -17.29 4.50 -26.70
N GLY A 85 -16.03 4.91 -26.64
CA GLY A 85 -15.09 4.40 -25.66
C GLY A 85 -13.80 5.21 -25.69
N SER A 86 -12.82 4.74 -24.94
CA SER A 86 -11.47 5.29 -24.95
C SER A 86 -10.44 4.17 -24.97
N ASP A 87 -9.38 4.35 -25.75
CA ASP A 87 -8.24 3.43 -25.81
C ASP A 87 -7.02 4.13 -25.24
N THR A 88 -6.26 3.44 -24.36
CA THR A 88 -4.99 3.98 -23.87
C THR A 88 -3.96 3.90 -24.99
N VAL A 89 -3.51 5.07 -25.46
CA VAL A 89 -2.59 5.21 -26.60
C VAL A 89 -1.14 5.38 -26.18
N ALA A 90 -0.90 5.82 -24.96
CA ALA A 90 0.44 5.89 -24.37
C ALA A 90 0.36 5.76 -22.85
N SER A 91 1.38 5.17 -22.25
CA SER A 91 1.50 5.08 -20.81
C SER A 91 2.95 4.85 -20.41
N GLY A 92 3.28 5.22 -19.18
CA GLY A 92 4.61 5.02 -18.62
C GLY A 92 4.66 5.37 -17.14
N GLY A 93 5.85 5.36 -16.58
CA GLY A 93 6.04 5.70 -15.18
C GLY A 93 7.38 5.19 -14.67
N GLU A 94 7.76 5.70 -13.51
CA GLU A 94 8.96 5.26 -12.80
C GLU A 94 8.64 5.00 -11.34
N THR A 95 9.20 3.91 -10.82
CA THR A 95 9.05 3.51 -9.43
C THR A 95 10.41 3.22 -8.83
N GLY A 96 10.68 3.75 -7.66
CA GLY A 96 11.92 3.49 -6.97
C GLY A 96 11.80 3.60 -5.46
N GLY A 97 12.79 3.07 -4.76
CA GLY A 97 12.86 3.19 -3.32
C GLY A 97 13.03 4.64 -2.87
N PHE A 98 12.50 4.94 -1.70
CA PHE A 98 12.52 6.27 -1.10
C PHE A 98 12.69 6.18 0.41
N TYR A 99 12.92 7.30 1.05
CA TYR A 99 12.94 7.39 2.50
C TYR A 99 11.63 7.96 3.02
N ILE A 100 11.12 7.38 4.10
CA ILE A 100 10.17 8.05 4.99
C ILE A 100 10.97 8.78 6.06
N GLN A 101 10.67 10.06 6.21
CA GLN A 101 11.27 10.94 7.20
C GLN A 101 10.21 11.35 8.23
N ASP A 102 10.55 11.19 9.49
CA ASP A 102 9.86 11.80 10.61
C ASP A 102 10.80 12.72 11.40
N GLU A 103 10.37 13.21 12.56
CA GLU A 103 11.16 14.05 13.46
C GLU A 103 12.39 13.35 14.06
N THR A 104 12.44 12.01 14.01
CA THR A 104 13.49 11.20 14.65
C THR A 104 14.52 10.67 13.66
N GLY A 105 14.21 10.57 12.36
CA GLY A 105 15.14 10.05 11.38
C GLY A 105 14.50 9.63 10.06
N TYR A 106 15.16 8.69 9.38
CA TYR A 106 14.81 8.21 8.05
C TYR A 106 14.75 6.69 8.02
N VAL A 107 13.77 6.14 7.34
CA VAL A 107 13.69 4.70 7.06
C VAL A 107 13.54 4.49 5.57
N TRP A 108 14.36 3.59 5.01
CA TRP A 108 14.29 3.22 3.60
C TRP A 108 13.07 2.35 3.33
N VAL A 109 12.31 2.66 2.26
CA VAL A 109 11.15 1.92 1.80
C VAL A 109 11.35 1.52 0.35
N ASN A 110 11.26 0.23 0.05
CA ASN A 110 11.13 -0.27 -1.31
C ASN A 110 9.66 -0.54 -1.59
N PRO A 111 8.99 0.23 -2.48
CA PRO A 111 7.55 0.11 -2.72
C PRO A 111 7.14 -1.12 -3.53
N GLU A 112 8.09 -1.89 -4.04
CA GLU A 112 7.81 -3.08 -4.84
C GLU A 112 6.99 -4.11 -4.05
N GLY A 113 5.84 -4.54 -4.61
CA GLY A 113 4.91 -5.47 -3.97
C GLY A 113 4.02 -4.87 -2.89
N ALA A 114 4.02 -3.54 -2.69
CA ALA A 114 3.11 -2.86 -1.79
C ALA A 114 1.71 -2.70 -2.40
N ASP A 115 0.69 -2.71 -1.53
CA ASP A 115 -0.63 -2.14 -1.84
C ASP A 115 -0.49 -0.61 -1.81
N LEU A 116 -0.22 -0.06 -3.00
CA LEU A 116 0.23 1.32 -3.17
C LEU A 116 -0.95 2.20 -3.57
N GLU A 117 -1.21 3.23 -2.79
CA GLU A 117 -2.18 4.27 -3.12
C GLU A 117 -1.44 5.55 -3.50
N THR A 118 -1.75 6.07 -4.68
CA THR A 118 -1.16 7.29 -5.25
C THR A 118 -2.17 8.42 -5.28
N LEU A 119 -1.68 9.64 -5.43
CA LEU A 119 -2.50 10.83 -5.63
C LEU A 119 -2.56 11.19 -7.12
N THR A 120 -3.68 11.69 -7.58
CA THR A 120 -3.77 12.32 -8.90
C THR A 120 -2.97 13.61 -8.85
N ILE A 121 -1.91 13.70 -9.66
CA ILE A 121 -1.02 14.86 -9.73
C ILE A 121 -1.23 15.69 -11.00
N PHE A 122 -1.84 15.06 -12.03
CA PHE A 122 -2.29 15.71 -13.26
C PHE A 122 -3.53 14.98 -13.78
N ASP A 123 -4.54 15.73 -14.23
CA ASP A 123 -5.75 15.20 -14.87
C ASP A 123 -6.33 16.29 -15.75
N ARG A 124 -6.36 16.04 -17.08
CA ARG A 124 -6.84 17.02 -18.05
C ARG A 124 -7.29 16.35 -19.33
N ASP A 125 -8.48 16.74 -19.78
CA ASP A 125 -8.99 16.41 -21.11
C ASP A 125 -8.67 17.57 -22.07
N VAL A 126 -8.18 17.25 -23.25
CA VAL A 126 -7.78 18.23 -24.27
C VAL A 126 -8.19 17.80 -25.66
N ASP A 127 -8.49 18.77 -26.50
CA ASP A 127 -8.78 18.60 -27.92
C ASP A 127 -7.51 18.73 -28.77
N GLU A 128 -7.58 18.34 -30.06
CA GLU A 128 -6.45 18.43 -31.02
C GLU A 128 -5.85 19.85 -31.16
N GLY A 129 -6.58 20.90 -30.80
CA GLY A 129 -6.12 22.28 -30.81
C GLY A 129 -5.22 22.65 -29.62
N ASP A 130 -5.18 21.86 -28.56
CA ASP A 130 -4.31 22.10 -27.42
C ASP A 130 -2.90 21.57 -27.70
N PRO A 131 -1.83 22.35 -27.43
CA PRO A 131 -0.47 21.90 -27.61
C PRO A 131 -0.13 20.57 -26.93
N LEU A 132 -0.72 20.31 -25.74
CA LEU A 132 -0.51 19.09 -24.97
C LEU A 132 -0.87 17.82 -25.75
N TYR A 133 -1.87 17.91 -26.66
CA TYR A 133 -2.38 16.79 -27.44
C TYR A 133 -1.26 16.07 -28.22
N TYR A 134 -0.33 16.84 -28.85
CA TYR A 134 0.78 16.30 -29.63
C TYR A 134 2.13 16.33 -28.86
N ASP A 135 2.33 17.26 -27.94
CA ASP A 135 3.59 17.38 -27.22
C ASP A 135 3.87 16.20 -26.28
N LYS A 136 2.82 15.71 -25.61
CA LYS A 136 2.90 14.59 -24.66
C LYS A 136 2.13 13.35 -25.12
N GLY A 137 1.35 13.43 -26.21
CA GLY A 137 0.61 12.33 -26.80
C GLY A 137 1.30 11.77 -28.05
N PRO A 138 0.88 10.61 -28.56
CA PRO A 138 1.38 10.05 -29.81
C PRO A 138 0.91 10.89 -31.01
N SER A 139 1.66 10.80 -32.13
CA SER A 139 1.31 11.46 -33.39
C SER A 139 0.07 10.86 -34.05
N ASP A 140 -0.15 9.54 -33.86
CA ASP A 140 -1.19 8.80 -34.55
C ASP A 140 -2.46 8.77 -33.71
N ALA A 141 -3.61 8.97 -34.38
CA ALA A 141 -4.94 8.86 -33.78
C ALA A 141 -5.50 7.43 -33.89
N VAL A 142 -6.36 7.03 -32.94
CA VAL A 142 -7.07 5.76 -33.04
C VAL A 142 -8.18 5.83 -34.10
N GLU A 143 -8.58 4.67 -34.65
CA GLU A 143 -9.68 4.60 -35.59
C GLU A 143 -10.98 5.11 -34.95
N GLY A 144 -11.64 6.08 -35.64
CA GLY A 144 -12.84 6.71 -35.13
C GLY A 144 -12.62 7.70 -34.01
N SER A 145 -11.40 8.22 -33.87
CA SER A 145 -11.07 9.26 -32.88
C SER A 145 -12.07 10.41 -32.91
N THR A 146 -12.38 10.92 -31.73
CA THR A 146 -13.17 12.17 -31.58
C THR A 146 -12.28 13.41 -31.56
N GLY A 147 -10.94 13.25 -31.58
CA GLY A 147 -9.99 14.34 -31.41
C GLY A 147 -9.87 14.81 -29.96
N GLU A 148 -10.34 14.02 -29.00
CA GLU A 148 -10.27 14.30 -27.56
C GLU A 148 -9.38 13.28 -26.88
N ARG A 149 -8.46 13.73 -26.01
CA ARG A 149 -7.56 12.91 -25.20
C ARG A 149 -7.61 13.27 -23.74
N SER A 150 -7.66 12.25 -22.89
CA SER A 150 -7.52 12.36 -21.44
C SER A 150 -6.06 12.07 -21.04
N PHE A 151 -5.44 13.02 -20.36
CA PHE A 151 -4.09 12.92 -19.82
C PHE A 151 -4.20 12.78 -18.30
N THR A 152 -3.82 11.64 -17.76
CA THR A 152 -3.90 11.38 -16.32
C THR A 152 -2.55 10.93 -15.79
N GLU A 153 -2.13 11.51 -14.67
CA GLU A 153 -0.90 11.12 -13.99
C GLU A 153 -1.14 10.96 -12.49
N TYR A 154 -0.71 9.83 -11.98
CA TYR A 154 -0.76 9.48 -10.57
C TYR A 154 0.65 9.40 -10.02
N GLY A 155 0.85 9.82 -8.77
CA GLY A 155 2.16 9.72 -8.16
C GLY A 155 2.20 10.14 -6.70
N LEU A 156 3.39 10.01 -6.12
CA LEU A 156 3.73 10.51 -4.80
C LEU A 156 4.81 11.57 -4.95
N VAL A 157 4.41 12.84 -4.80
CA VAL A 157 5.31 14.00 -4.85
C VAL A 157 6.18 14.00 -3.59
N VAL A 158 7.45 14.38 -3.75
CA VAL A 158 8.38 14.55 -2.62
C VAL A 158 7.78 15.51 -1.59
N GLY A 159 7.83 15.13 -0.31
CA GLY A 159 7.21 15.90 0.78
C GLY A 159 5.76 15.52 1.09
N THR A 160 5.15 14.60 0.32
CA THR A 160 3.81 14.09 0.65
C THR A 160 3.85 13.30 1.97
N PRO A 161 2.96 13.60 2.93
CA PRO A 161 2.82 12.78 4.12
C PRO A 161 2.28 11.40 3.74
N LEU A 162 2.92 10.35 4.23
CA LEU A 162 2.57 8.96 3.96
C LEU A 162 2.42 8.18 5.26
N PHE A 163 1.50 7.24 5.24
CA PHE A 163 1.43 6.12 6.16
C PHE A 163 1.99 4.89 5.45
N VAL A 164 2.96 4.23 6.08
CA VAL A 164 3.57 2.98 5.61
C VAL A 164 3.42 1.93 6.68
N ARG A 165 2.84 0.82 6.29
CA ARG A 165 2.80 -0.39 7.10
C ARG A 165 3.46 -1.52 6.32
N GLY A 166 4.38 -2.20 6.96
CA GLY A 166 5.08 -3.34 6.35
C GLY A 166 6.00 -4.02 7.34
N ARG A 167 6.81 -4.93 6.84
CA ARG A 167 7.80 -5.62 7.62
C ARG A 167 9.16 -4.97 7.43
N ALA A 168 9.74 -4.52 8.56
CA ALA A 168 11.09 -4.01 8.58
C ALA A 168 12.10 -5.16 8.67
N SER A 169 13.17 -5.07 7.89
CA SER A 169 14.32 -5.97 7.90
C SER A 169 15.63 -5.18 7.94
N GLU A 170 16.72 -5.83 8.26
CA GLU A 170 18.04 -5.18 8.17
C GLU A 170 18.46 -5.00 6.72
N ARG A 171 19.08 -3.89 6.42
CA ARG A 171 19.72 -3.65 5.14
C ARG A 171 21.03 -4.45 5.04
N PRO A 172 21.35 -5.00 3.86
CA PRO A 172 22.60 -5.76 3.69
C PRO A 172 23.84 -4.85 3.57
N ASP A 173 23.67 -3.59 3.20
CA ASP A 173 24.75 -2.62 2.90
C ASP A 173 25.13 -1.75 4.09
N ILE A 174 24.20 -1.45 4.98
CA ILE A 174 24.42 -0.61 6.16
C ILE A 174 23.62 -1.12 7.37
N VAL A 175 24.06 -0.74 8.56
CA VAL A 175 23.34 -1.06 9.80
C VAL A 175 22.13 -0.11 9.95
N ALA A 176 21.09 -0.35 9.15
CA ALA A 176 19.85 0.41 9.18
C ALA A 176 18.66 -0.50 8.84
N ALA A 177 17.48 -0.11 9.27
CA ALA A 177 16.25 -0.79 8.90
C ALA A 177 15.78 -0.36 7.51
N GLN A 178 15.13 -1.30 6.80
CA GLN A 178 14.40 -1.05 5.56
C GLN A 178 13.04 -1.73 5.63
N ILE A 179 12.06 -1.16 4.93
CA ILE A 179 10.75 -1.79 4.73
C ILE A 179 10.66 -2.22 3.27
N LYS A 180 10.38 -3.49 3.07
CA LYS A 180 10.19 -4.08 1.75
C LYS A 180 9.15 -5.19 1.80
N HIS A 181 8.70 -5.64 0.63
CA HIS A 181 7.84 -6.80 0.53
C HIS A 181 8.54 -8.06 1.07
N GLU A 182 7.84 -8.79 1.93
CA GLU A 182 8.22 -10.12 2.38
C GLU A 182 6.98 -11.02 2.36
N ASP A 183 7.11 -12.26 1.88
CA ASP A 183 6.01 -13.24 1.79
C ASP A 183 5.33 -13.53 3.15
N LYS A 184 6.06 -13.30 4.24
CA LYS A 184 5.58 -13.50 5.61
C LYS A 184 4.91 -12.25 6.22
N ALA A 185 4.89 -11.12 5.49
CA ALA A 185 4.22 -9.92 5.96
C ALA A 185 2.71 -10.08 5.87
N ASP A 186 2.00 -9.76 6.96
CA ASP A 186 0.54 -9.80 6.99
C ASP A 186 -0.09 -8.76 6.04
N MET A 187 0.61 -7.64 5.83
CA MET A 187 0.14 -6.53 5.01
C MET A 187 1.30 -5.59 4.67
N PHE A 188 1.39 -5.16 3.40
CA PHE A 188 2.32 -4.11 3.01
C PHE A 188 1.54 -3.02 2.28
N ILE A 189 1.38 -1.86 2.92
CA ILE A 189 0.58 -0.72 2.43
C ILE A 189 1.44 0.54 2.46
N ILE A 190 1.31 1.33 1.39
CA ILE A 190 1.86 2.68 1.28
C ILE A 190 0.73 3.59 0.80
N THR A 191 0.35 4.58 1.60
CA THR A 191 -0.80 5.44 1.31
C THR A 191 -0.62 6.85 1.86
N PRO A 192 -1.13 7.88 1.16
CA PRO A 192 -1.20 9.25 1.68
C PRO A 192 -2.32 9.44 2.73
N ARG A 193 -3.17 8.44 2.94
CA ARG A 193 -4.23 8.50 3.97
C ARG A 193 -3.68 8.20 5.34
N LYS A 194 -4.29 8.78 6.37
CA LYS A 194 -3.97 8.45 7.76
C LYS A 194 -4.45 7.04 8.11
N ALA A 195 -3.73 6.38 9.05
CA ALA A 195 -4.08 5.06 9.55
C ALA A 195 -5.56 4.95 9.96
N GLN A 196 -6.11 5.99 10.59
CA GLN A 196 -7.49 6.05 11.07
C GLN A 196 -8.51 5.98 9.92
N GLU A 197 -8.28 6.68 8.81
CA GLU A 197 -9.18 6.69 7.65
C GLU A 197 -9.24 5.31 6.98
N ILE A 198 -8.11 4.59 6.96
CA ILE A 198 -8.04 3.23 6.42
C ILE A 198 -8.80 2.26 7.33
N SER A 199 -8.64 2.38 8.64
CA SER A 199 -9.35 1.58 9.64
C SER A 199 -10.86 1.78 9.53
N ASP A 200 -11.34 3.01 9.44
CA ASP A 200 -12.76 3.36 9.31
C ASP A 200 -13.38 2.80 8.02
N GLY A 201 -12.65 2.86 6.90
CA GLY A 201 -13.05 2.24 5.65
C GLY A 201 -13.21 0.71 5.75
N LYS A 202 -12.29 0.03 6.47
CA LYS A 202 -12.41 -1.41 6.72
C LYS A 202 -13.53 -1.76 7.70
N ALA A 203 -13.82 -0.87 8.66
CA ALA A 203 -14.95 -1.01 9.57
C ALA A 203 -16.29 -0.99 8.81
N THR A 204 -16.47 -0.01 7.93
CA THR A 204 -17.67 0.10 7.09
C THR A 204 -17.83 -1.14 6.20
N SER A 205 -16.75 -1.57 5.56
CA SER A 205 -16.75 -2.79 4.75
C SER A 205 -17.14 -4.03 5.55
N PHE A 206 -16.63 -4.17 6.78
CA PHE A 206 -17.01 -5.28 7.67
C PHE A 206 -18.51 -5.29 7.96
N ILE A 207 -19.09 -4.14 8.31
CA ILE A 207 -20.53 -4.02 8.60
C ILE A 207 -21.38 -4.35 7.37
N VAL A 208 -21.04 -3.77 6.21
CA VAL A 208 -21.77 -3.99 4.95
C VAL A 208 -21.78 -5.48 4.57
N TRP A 209 -20.63 -6.13 4.60
CA TRP A 209 -20.55 -7.57 4.27
C TRP A 209 -21.30 -8.47 5.27
N ASN A 210 -21.37 -8.10 6.55
CA ASN A 210 -22.17 -8.84 7.52
C ASN A 210 -23.68 -8.66 7.29
N LEU A 211 -24.11 -7.44 6.93
CA LEU A 211 -25.52 -7.19 6.58
C LEU A 211 -25.94 -7.96 5.32
N PHE A 212 -25.12 -7.97 4.28
CA PHE A 212 -25.36 -8.77 3.09
C PHE A 212 -25.41 -10.27 3.41
N GLY A 213 -24.51 -10.77 4.23
CA GLY A 213 -24.49 -12.17 4.65
C GLY A 213 -25.74 -12.56 5.42
N ALA A 214 -26.21 -11.71 6.33
CA ALA A 214 -27.44 -11.93 7.10
C ALA A 214 -28.69 -11.92 6.20
N ALA A 215 -28.79 -10.94 5.28
CA ALA A 215 -29.89 -10.85 4.33
C ALA A 215 -29.94 -12.07 3.39
N PHE A 216 -28.79 -12.50 2.91
CA PHE A 216 -28.70 -13.69 2.04
C PHE A 216 -29.09 -14.97 2.79
N ALA A 217 -28.58 -15.17 4.01
CA ALA A 217 -28.91 -16.34 4.82
C ALA A 217 -30.40 -16.38 5.23
N GLY A 218 -30.96 -15.23 5.58
CA GLY A 218 -32.40 -15.11 5.87
C GLY A 218 -33.26 -15.37 4.63
N GLY A 219 -32.92 -14.76 3.49
CA GLY A 219 -33.62 -14.97 2.23
C GLY A 219 -33.59 -16.44 1.78
N PHE A 220 -32.42 -17.07 1.86
CA PHE A 220 -32.26 -18.49 1.53
C PHE A 220 -33.08 -19.39 2.46
N GLY A 221 -33.07 -19.11 3.79
CA GLY A 221 -33.89 -19.82 4.77
C GLY A 221 -35.38 -19.68 4.48
N ALA A 222 -35.83 -18.47 4.11
CA ALA A 222 -37.25 -18.23 3.75
C ALA A 222 -37.63 -19.01 2.48
N VAL A 223 -36.81 -19.05 1.45
CA VAL A 223 -37.07 -19.81 0.20
C VAL A 223 -37.14 -21.29 0.45
N LEU A 224 -36.23 -21.87 1.24
CA LEU A 224 -36.25 -23.30 1.57
C LEU A 224 -37.51 -23.71 2.30
N THR A 225 -38.01 -22.90 3.23
CA THR A 225 -39.21 -23.22 4.02
C THR A 225 -40.49 -22.91 3.28
N ALA A 226 -40.50 -21.84 2.43
CA ALA A 226 -41.66 -21.52 1.58
C ALA A 226 -41.91 -22.61 0.52
N GLY A 227 -40.88 -23.29 0.03
CA GLY A 227 -41.02 -24.45 -0.87
C GLY A 227 -41.68 -25.65 -0.23
N ALA A 228 -41.66 -25.76 1.12
CA ALA A 228 -42.34 -26.82 1.87
C ALA A 228 -43.74 -26.37 2.34
N ARG A 229 -43.89 -25.15 2.85
CA ARG A 229 -45.15 -24.52 3.30
C ARG A 229 -45.00 -23.00 3.31
N SER A 230 -45.89 -22.29 2.64
CA SER A 230 -45.83 -20.81 2.52
C SER A 230 -45.89 -20.09 3.87
N ASP A 231 -46.61 -20.67 4.85
CA ASP A 231 -46.80 -20.08 6.20
C ASP A 231 -45.48 -20.13 7.04
N MET A 232 -44.50 -20.94 6.62
CA MET A 232 -43.24 -21.12 7.36
C MET A 232 -42.08 -20.24 6.83
N ALA A 233 -42.32 -19.43 5.82
CA ALA A 233 -41.27 -18.58 5.24
C ALA A 233 -40.64 -17.62 6.29
N ALA A 234 -41.44 -16.99 7.14
CA ALA A 234 -40.94 -16.12 8.21
C ALA A 234 -40.09 -16.88 9.25
N PHE A 235 -40.47 -18.13 9.57
CA PHE A 235 -39.69 -18.98 10.47
C PHE A 235 -38.33 -19.37 9.85
N GLY A 236 -38.33 -19.71 8.55
CA GLY A 236 -37.10 -19.99 7.81
C GLY A 236 -36.16 -18.80 7.73
N LEU A 237 -36.70 -17.58 7.55
CA LEU A 237 -35.93 -16.36 7.59
C LEU A 237 -35.23 -16.18 8.94
N LEU A 238 -35.99 -16.34 10.05
CA LEU A 238 -35.47 -16.21 11.41
C LEU A 238 -34.36 -17.24 11.71
N ILE A 239 -34.55 -18.49 11.32
CA ILE A 239 -33.52 -19.54 11.49
C ILE A 239 -32.30 -19.22 10.67
N GLY A 240 -32.43 -18.79 9.42
CA GLY A 240 -31.30 -18.43 8.55
C GLY A 240 -30.46 -17.29 9.13
N VAL A 241 -31.10 -16.23 9.60
CA VAL A 241 -30.45 -15.12 10.29
C VAL A 241 -29.77 -15.57 11.58
N LEU A 242 -30.42 -16.40 12.39
CA LEU A 242 -29.88 -16.91 13.66
C LEU A 242 -28.61 -17.77 13.42
N LEU A 243 -28.67 -18.69 12.46
CA LEU A 243 -27.53 -19.52 12.09
C LEU A 243 -26.37 -18.68 11.58
N TYR A 244 -26.65 -17.67 10.76
CA TYR A 244 -25.63 -16.71 10.31
C TYR A 244 -25.01 -15.95 11.49
N ALA A 245 -25.83 -15.46 12.43
CA ALA A 245 -25.34 -14.74 13.62
C ALA A 245 -24.44 -15.62 14.49
N CYS A 246 -24.82 -16.90 14.69
CA CYS A 246 -23.97 -17.86 15.40
C CYS A 246 -22.64 -18.10 14.69
N ALA A 247 -22.67 -18.31 13.36
CA ALA A 247 -21.45 -18.50 12.56
C ALA A 247 -20.56 -17.26 12.54
N ALA A 248 -21.15 -16.08 12.40
CA ALA A 248 -20.44 -14.80 12.45
C ALA A 248 -19.82 -14.55 13.84
N GLY A 249 -20.56 -14.86 14.91
CA GLY A 249 -20.06 -14.79 16.28
C GLY A 249 -18.89 -15.72 16.54
N ALA A 250 -18.97 -16.98 16.11
CA ALA A 250 -17.87 -17.93 16.20
C ALA A 250 -16.63 -17.45 15.41
N GLY A 251 -16.84 -16.95 14.18
CA GLY A 251 -15.78 -16.37 13.38
C GLY A 251 -15.15 -15.14 14.02
N TRP A 252 -15.95 -14.30 14.68
CA TRP A 252 -15.45 -13.14 15.42
C TRP A 252 -14.59 -13.54 16.62
N VAL A 253 -15.05 -14.51 17.43
CA VAL A 253 -14.27 -15.06 18.57
C VAL A 253 -12.94 -15.64 18.08
N TRP A 254 -12.96 -16.42 17.00
CA TRP A 254 -11.76 -16.96 16.36
C TRP A 254 -10.78 -15.85 15.93
N MET A 255 -11.30 -14.80 15.31
CA MET A 255 -10.49 -13.66 14.86
C MET A 255 -9.85 -12.91 16.04
N VAL A 256 -10.63 -12.67 17.14
CA VAL A 256 -10.13 -12.04 18.37
C VAL A 256 -9.01 -12.87 19.01
N PHE A 257 -9.22 -14.17 19.12
CA PHE A 257 -8.23 -15.08 19.69
C PHE A 257 -6.92 -15.06 18.90
N ASN A 258 -7.00 -15.10 17.57
CA ASN A 258 -5.82 -15.03 16.71
C ASN A 258 -5.11 -13.67 16.82
N SER A 259 -5.84 -12.56 16.92
CA SER A 259 -5.28 -11.22 17.13
C SER A 259 -4.49 -11.15 18.44
N ILE A 260 -5.10 -11.56 19.55
CA ILE A 260 -4.44 -11.58 20.86
C ILE A 260 -3.18 -12.47 20.86
N THR A 261 -3.27 -13.64 20.21
CA THR A 261 -2.12 -14.55 20.09
C THR A 261 -1.01 -13.91 19.27
N GLY A 262 -1.36 -13.22 18.18
CA GLY A 262 -0.42 -12.45 17.35
C GLY A 262 0.29 -11.36 18.13
N LEU A 263 -0.45 -10.53 18.90
CA LEU A 263 0.10 -9.49 19.76
C LEU A 263 1.06 -10.07 20.81
N ARG A 264 0.66 -11.16 21.47
CA ARG A 264 1.53 -11.84 22.45
C ARG A 264 2.85 -12.31 21.83
N ASN A 265 2.80 -12.84 20.61
CA ASN A 265 4.01 -13.28 19.91
C ASN A 265 4.89 -12.08 19.50
N ARG A 266 4.30 -10.95 19.11
CA ARG A 266 5.04 -9.71 18.79
C ARG A 266 5.76 -9.16 20.03
N VAL A 267 5.09 -9.13 21.19
CA VAL A 267 5.73 -8.70 22.45
C VAL A 267 6.93 -9.58 22.80
N ARG A 268 6.79 -10.90 22.67
CA ARG A 268 7.90 -11.84 22.90
C ARG A 268 9.04 -11.63 21.92
N GLN A 269 8.74 -11.42 20.65
CA GLN A 269 9.73 -11.14 19.62
C GLN A 269 10.47 -9.83 19.90
N ALA A 270 9.74 -8.75 20.23
CA ALA A 270 10.34 -7.46 20.60
C ALA A 270 11.27 -7.58 21.82
N SER A 271 10.83 -8.30 22.86
CA SER A 271 11.65 -8.56 24.05
C SER A 271 12.95 -9.31 23.69
N SER A 272 12.86 -10.37 22.89
CA SER A 272 14.04 -11.11 22.41
C SER A 272 14.99 -10.24 21.57
N LEU A 273 14.46 -9.33 20.74
CA LEU A 273 15.28 -8.40 19.96
C LEU A 273 16.02 -7.38 20.83
N ILE A 274 15.37 -6.90 21.91
CA ILE A 274 16.03 -6.02 22.90
C ILE A 274 17.22 -6.74 23.51
N ASP A 275 17.05 -7.98 23.96
CA ASP A 275 18.13 -8.78 24.56
C ASP A 275 19.29 -8.97 23.57
N VAL A 276 19.02 -9.26 22.31
CA VAL A 276 20.03 -9.40 21.24
C VAL A 276 20.78 -8.09 21.03
N GLN A 277 20.06 -6.95 20.96
CA GLN A 277 20.69 -5.63 20.77
C GLN A 277 21.53 -5.21 21.98
N LEU A 278 21.08 -5.49 23.20
CA LEU A 278 21.86 -5.26 24.40
C LEU A 278 23.15 -6.10 24.43
N LYS A 279 23.04 -7.38 24.08
CA LYS A 279 24.19 -8.26 23.95
C LYS A 279 25.17 -7.74 22.87
N ARG A 280 24.69 -7.36 21.69
CA ARG A 280 25.53 -6.80 20.62
C ARG A 280 26.26 -5.54 21.08
N ARG A 281 25.58 -4.64 21.83
CA ARG A 281 26.24 -3.46 22.42
C ARG A 281 27.33 -3.86 23.41
N ALA A 282 27.06 -4.82 24.28
CA ALA A 282 28.06 -5.32 25.25
C ALA A 282 29.26 -5.94 24.53
N ASP A 283 29.05 -6.71 23.46
CA ASP A 283 30.10 -7.37 22.68
C ASP A 283 30.96 -6.36 21.88
N LEU A 284 30.45 -5.17 21.57
CA LEU A 284 31.18 -4.10 20.87
C LEU A 284 32.09 -3.27 21.81
N ILE A 285 31.81 -3.27 23.09
CA ILE A 285 32.61 -2.47 24.06
C ILE A 285 34.07 -2.92 24.11
N PRO A 286 34.43 -4.23 24.27
CA PRO A 286 35.83 -4.65 24.31
C PRO A 286 36.65 -4.27 23.09
N PRO A 287 36.19 -4.51 21.82
CA PRO A 287 36.97 -4.09 20.65
C PRO A 287 37.08 -2.57 20.52
N LEU A 288 36.09 -1.77 20.94
CA LEU A 288 36.19 -0.32 20.95
C LEU A 288 37.27 0.15 21.98
N VAL A 289 37.30 -0.44 23.17
CA VAL A 289 38.31 -0.16 24.18
C VAL A 289 39.70 -0.51 23.66
N ALA A 290 39.87 -1.66 23.02
CA ALA A 290 41.14 -2.07 22.40
C ALA A 290 41.59 -1.10 21.31
N CYS A 291 40.65 -0.63 20.46
CA CYS A 291 40.95 0.35 19.43
C CYS A 291 41.41 1.69 20.00
N VAL A 292 40.73 2.20 21.02
CA VAL A 292 41.13 3.45 21.75
C VAL A 292 42.48 3.29 22.44
N GLN A 293 42.75 2.15 23.05
CA GLN A 293 44.05 1.87 23.67
C GLN A 293 45.16 1.81 22.63
N GLY A 294 44.94 1.16 21.50
CA GLY A 294 45.88 1.14 20.37
C GLY A 294 46.18 2.53 19.83
N PHE A 295 45.16 3.37 19.66
CA PHE A 295 45.33 4.76 19.23
C PHE A 295 46.15 5.58 20.22
N ARG A 296 45.89 5.48 21.54
CA ARG A 296 46.65 6.16 22.57
C ARG A 296 48.11 5.72 22.62
N ALA A 297 48.37 4.42 22.44
CA ALA A 297 49.75 3.89 22.40
C ALA A 297 50.51 4.44 21.16
N HIS A 298 49.83 4.49 19.98
CA HIS A 298 50.38 5.08 18.77
C HIS A 298 50.69 6.57 18.97
N GLU A 299 49.77 7.36 19.49
CA GLU A 299 49.94 8.78 19.76
C GLU A 299 51.11 9.06 20.72
N ALA A 300 51.20 8.28 21.78
CA ALA A 300 52.32 8.39 22.71
C ALA A 300 53.66 8.07 22.04
N SER A 301 53.74 7.07 21.16
CA SER A 301 54.95 6.73 20.42
C SER A 301 55.36 7.85 19.45
N VAL A 302 54.41 8.45 18.73
CA VAL A 302 54.64 9.59 17.83
C VAL A 302 55.13 10.81 18.57
N GLN A 303 54.52 11.13 19.75
CA GLN A 303 54.98 12.26 20.56
C GLN A 303 56.40 12.07 21.11
N THR A 304 56.76 10.83 21.50
CA THR A 304 58.10 10.49 21.96
C THR A 304 59.14 10.65 20.82
N LEU A 305 58.78 10.22 19.62
CA LEU A 305 59.62 10.35 18.43
C LEU A 305 59.85 11.84 18.07
N VAL A 306 58.78 12.65 18.10
CA VAL A 306 58.85 14.10 17.82
C VAL A 306 59.74 14.81 18.86
N ALA A 307 59.59 14.42 20.16
CA ALA A 307 60.44 14.98 21.20
C ALA A 307 61.92 14.59 21.03
N ALA A 308 62.21 13.34 20.65
CA ALA A 308 63.55 12.88 20.37
C ALA A 308 64.18 13.63 19.18
N LEU A 309 63.42 13.85 18.08
CA LEU A 309 63.90 14.62 16.92
C LEU A 309 64.17 16.10 17.24
N ARG A 310 63.34 16.71 18.08
CA ARG A 310 63.57 18.09 18.57
C ARG A 310 64.81 18.22 19.47
N ALA A 311 65.17 17.18 20.20
CA ALA A 311 66.36 17.17 21.04
C ALA A 311 67.67 16.95 20.23
N GLN A 312 67.57 16.49 18.98
CA GLN A 312 68.69 16.30 18.06
C GLN A 312 68.95 17.51 17.12
N ALA A 313 68.01 18.41 17.06
CA ALA A 313 68.13 19.68 16.26
C ALA A 313 68.64 20.82 17.19
#